data_2202e1ab0d8f76a0ff9ffcd078127b1c
#
_entry.id   2202e1ab0d8f76a0ff9ffcd078127b1c
#
_cell.length_a   1.000
_cell.length_b   1.000
_cell.length_c   1.000
_cell.angle_alpha   90.00
_cell.angle_beta   90.00
_cell.angle_gamma   90.00
#
_symmetry.space_group_name_H-M   'P 1'
#
loop_
_entity.id
_entity.type
_entity.pdbx_description
1 polymer ?
#
loop_
_entity_poly.entity_id
_entity_poly.type
_entity_poly.pdbx_seq_one_letter_code
_entity_poly.pdbx_strand_id
1 'polypeptide(L)'
;FSPEIKLENGYRFYSFDQLDVFDVIQTLRELDVSLEEIKGYMNQRSPKRLLKLFQKEQSIIRKQMQQLKKMEEWIVKKSEIIEKTMQTDTEAIRIEEEPDRYMIQSCTTDTNERVWAEKIGELFEYCARNGIKSAYSIGYRQNTKEIQNGIFDQYSVFYELLDEKPQKVNYSIRPAGMYLIAYHKGKWQTLGDTYKKILEYGKENKIQLGAHCYEDILFDSLTMSEEEEYLTRIVFEIQNSKSGK
;
A
#
# COMPACT_ATOMS: atom_id res chain seq x y z
N PHE A 1 -6.19 43.27 13.04
CA PHE A 1 -7.62 43.61 12.91
C PHE A 1 -8.21 43.64 14.33
N SER A 2 -8.55 44.82 14.83
CA SER A 2 -9.07 45.03 16.18
C SER A 2 -10.46 45.67 16.12
N PRO A 3 -11.37 45.33 17.06
CA PRO A 3 -12.66 45.95 17.11
C PRO A 3 -12.54 47.43 17.41
N GLU A 4 -13.44 48.23 16.90
CA GLU A 4 -13.49 49.67 17.17
C GLU A 4 -13.84 49.96 18.64
N ILE A 5 -14.78 49.17 19.18
CA ILE A 5 -15.19 49.24 20.58
C ILE A 5 -15.18 47.81 21.17
N LYS A 6 -14.58 47.66 22.35
CA LYS A 6 -14.65 46.45 23.17
C LYS A 6 -15.29 46.81 24.51
N LEU A 7 -16.47 46.25 24.79
CA LEU A 7 -17.16 46.48 26.06
C LEU A 7 -16.53 45.62 27.18
N GLU A 8 -16.75 46.02 28.43
CA GLU A 8 -16.29 45.29 29.63
C GLU A 8 -16.81 43.87 29.73
N ASN A 9 -18.02 43.63 29.18
CA ASN A 9 -18.63 42.29 29.09
C ASN A 9 -18.04 41.39 28.00
N GLY A 10 -17.00 41.85 27.28
CA GLY A 10 -16.31 41.09 26.25
C GLY A 10 -16.88 41.23 24.85
N TYR A 11 -18.02 41.89 24.66
CA TYR A 11 -18.59 42.11 23.31
C TYR A 11 -17.70 43.06 22.50
N ARG A 12 -17.59 42.78 21.20
CA ARG A 12 -16.75 43.52 20.25
C ARG A 12 -17.62 44.11 19.17
N PHE A 13 -17.49 45.38 18.91
CA PHE A 13 -18.19 46.11 17.86
C PHE A 13 -17.20 46.51 16.79
N TYR A 14 -17.62 46.36 15.55
CA TYR A 14 -16.84 46.70 14.37
C TYR A 14 -17.62 47.73 13.57
N SER A 15 -16.93 48.74 13.02
CA SER A 15 -17.56 49.74 12.17
C SER A 15 -17.91 49.20 10.80
N PHE A 16 -18.77 49.92 10.08
CA PHE A 16 -19.15 49.59 8.71
C PHE A 16 -17.92 49.49 7.78
N ASP A 17 -16.96 50.41 7.92
CA ASP A 17 -15.70 50.42 7.16
C ASP A 17 -14.79 49.23 7.44
N GLN A 18 -14.99 48.55 8.57
CA GLN A 18 -14.27 47.30 8.89
C GLN A 18 -14.88 46.05 8.24
N LEU A 19 -16.10 46.11 7.71
CA LEU A 19 -16.76 44.98 7.06
C LEU A 19 -16.00 44.50 5.81
N ASP A 20 -15.50 45.43 5.00
CA ASP A 20 -14.71 45.06 3.80
C ASP A 20 -13.42 44.35 4.18
N VAL A 21 -12.80 44.73 5.26
CA VAL A 21 -11.59 44.08 5.78
C VAL A 21 -11.93 42.70 6.34
N PHE A 22 -13.06 42.56 7.02
CA PHE A 22 -13.54 41.30 7.55
C PHE A 22 -13.84 40.31 6.42
N ASP A 23 -14.54 40.75 5.36
CA ASP A 23 -14.87 39.95 4.19
C ASP A 23 -13.60 39.39 3.51
N VAL A 24 -12.58 40.23 3.32
CA VAL A 24 -11.28 39.78 2.80
C VAL A 24 -10.63 38.71 3.70
N ILE A 25 -10.66 38.90 5.03
CA ILE A 25 -10.12 37.92 5.97
C ILE A 25 -10.91 36.61 5.89
N GLN A 26 -12.24 36.69 5.86
CA GLN A 26 -13.10 35.51 5.78
C GLN A 26 -12.87 34.74 4.47
N THR A 27 -12.88 35.43 3.33
CA THR A 27 -12.59 34.83 2.01
C THR A 27 -11.26 34.08 1.99
N LEU A 28 -10.20 34.70 2.52
CA LEU A 28 -8.89 34.05 2.56
C LEU A 28 -8.85 32.90 3.56
N ARG A 29 -9.60 32.96 4.67
CA ARG A 29 -9.75 31.85 5.61
C ARG A 29 -10.49 30.65 5.03
N GLU A 30 -11.53 30.90 4.22
CA GLU A 30 -12.25 29.84 3.50
C GLU A 30 -11.35 29.09 2.49
N LEU A 31 -10.28 29.75 2.03
CA LEU A 31 -9.24 29.15 1.20
C LEU A 31 -8.10 28.51 2.02
N ASP A 32 -8.28 28.31 3.34
CA ASP A 32 -7.28 27.75 4.26
C ASP A 32 -5.99 28.57 4.40
N VAL A 33 -5.98 29.85 3.95
CA VAL A 33 -4.83 30.73 4.14
C VAL A 33 -4.61 30.98 5.64
N SER A 34 -3.38 30.83 6.10
CA SER A 34 -3.04 31.05 7.50
C SER A 34 -3.22 32.51 7.93
N LEU A 35 -3.55 32.74 9.21
CA LEU A 35 -3.70 34.10 9.73
C LEU A 35 -2.44 34.96 9.58
N GLU A 36 -1.27 34.33 9.63
CA GLU A 36 0.01 35.00 9.43
C GLU A 36 0.17 35.52 7.99
N GLU A 37 -0.17 34.67 7.02
CA GLU A 37 -0.15 35.03 5.59
C GLU A 37 -1.20 36.10 5.26
N ILE A 38 -2.42 35.98 5.84
CA ILE A 38 -3.45 37.00 5.72
C ILE A 38 -2.94 38.33 6.24
N LYS A 39 -2.34 38.35 7.42
CA LYS A 39 -1.73 39.57 8.01
C LYS A 39 -0.66 40.16 7.09
N GLY A 40 0.22 39.32 6.55
CA GLY A 40 1.24 39.72 5.58
C GLY A 40 0.67 40.32 4.30
N TYR A 41 -0.40 39.70 3.75
CA TYR A 41 -1.11 40.23 2.59
C TYR A 41 -1.80 41.55 2.90
N MET A 42 -2.53 41.64 4.04
CA MET A 42 -3.29 42.82 4.41
C MET A 42 -2.41 44.05 4.56
N ASN A 43 -1.15 43.92 4.98
CA ASN A 43 -0.21 45.05 5.14
C ASN A 43 0.26 45.61 3.80
N GLN A 44 0.22 44.85 2.70
CA GLN A 44 0.72 45.27 1.39
C GLN A 44 -0.15 44.72 0.24
N ARG A 45 -1.45 45.01 0.32
CA ARG A 45 -2.43 44.55 -0.68
C ARG A 45 -2.10 45.06 -2.07
N SER A 46 -2.13 44.15 -3.05
CA SER A 46 -2.12 44.50 -4.47
C SER A 46 -2.65 43.32 -5.30
N PRO A 47 -3.19 43.57 -6.51
CA PRO A 47 -3.65 42.51 -7.39
C PRO A 47 -2.55 41.46 -7.69
N LYS A 48 -1.32 41.90 -7.89
CA LYS A 48 -0.18 41.01 -8.17
C LYS A 48 0.13 40.08 -6.99
N ARG A 49 0.02 40.59 -5.75
CA ARG A 49 0.24 39.76 -4.55
C ARG A 49 -0.91 38.78 -4.32
N LEU A 50 -2.14 39.21 -4.57
CA LEU A 50 -3.30 38.33 -4.47
C LEU A 50 -3.21 37.18 -5.46
N LEU A 51 -2.87 37.46 -6.71
CA LEU A 51 -2.66 36.40 -7.72
C LEU A 51 -1.58 35.41 -7.31
N LYS A 52 -0.47 35.89 -6.73
CA LYS A 52 0.59 35.01 -6.23
C LYS A 52 0.12 34.14 -5.08
N LEU A 53 -0.67 34.67 -4.15
CA LEU A 53 -1.27 33.93 -3.04
C LEU A 53 -2.23 32.85 -3.60
N PHE A 54 -3.12 33.22 -4.50
CA PHE A 54 -4.04 32.25 -5.12
C PHE A 54 -3.33 31.14 -5.90
N GLN A 55 -2.26 31.45 -6.61
CA GLN A 55 -1.44 30.43 -7.30
C GLN A 55 -0.82 29.44 -6.33
N LYS A 56 -0.34 29.94 -5.17
CA LYS A 56 0.20 29.10 -4.10
C LYS A 56 -0.90 28.16 -3.55
N GLU A 57 -2.04 28.72 -3.14
CA GLU A 57 -3.14 27.94 -2.58
C GLU A 57 -3.68 26.91 -3.60
N GLN A 58 -3.84 27.31 -4.86
CA GLN A 58 -4.22 26.37 -5.93
C GLN A 58 -3.25 25.20 -6.07
N SER A 59 -1.93 25.44 -5.91
CA SER A 59 -0.91 24.39 -5.92
C SER A 59 -1.04 23.43 -4.74
N ILE A 60 -1.36 23.95 -3.55
CA ILE A 60 -1.59 23.16 -2.33
C ILE A 60 -2.83 22.28 -2.52
N ILE A 61 -3.95 22.88 -2.95
CA ILE A 61 -5.19 22.16 -3.20
C ILE A 61 -5.00 21.03 -4.23
N ARG A 62 -4.28 21.29 -5.32
CA ARG A 62 -3.99 20.26 -6.33
C ARG A 62 -3.20 19.09 -5.75
N LYS A 63 -2.24 19.35 -4.88
CA LYS A 63 -1.49 18.29 -4.19
C LYS A 63 -2.38 17.47 -3.27
N GLN A 64 -3.24 18.13 -2.50
CA GLN A 64 -4.21 17.47 -1.61
C GLN A 64 -5.19 16.59 -2.42
N MET A 65 -5.73 17.12 -3.52
CA MET A 65 -6.60 16.34 -4.41
C MET A 65 -5.90 15.08 -4.96
N GLN A 66 -4.63 15.20 -5.36
CA GLN A 66 -3.85 14.04 -5.82
C GLN A 66 -3.62 13.02 -4.70
N GLN A 67 -3.39 13.46 -3.47
CA GLN A 67 -3.25 12.57 -2.33
C GLN A 67 -4.56 11.85 -2.01
N LEU A 68 -5.67 12.59 -1.96
CA LEU A 68 -6.99 12.02 -1.71
C LEU A 68 -7.37 10.99 -2.80
N LYS A 69 -7.10 11.29 -4.07
CA LYS A 69 -7.33 10.36 -5.16
C LYS A 69 -6.54 9.05 -5.00
N LYS A 70 -5.26 9.13 -4.64
CA LYS A 70 -4.45 7.94 -4.37
C LYS A 70 -4.99 7.13 -3.19
N MET A 71 -5.51 7.80 -2.16
CA MET A 71 -6.12 7.11 -1.02
C MET A 71 -7.40 6.39 -1.43
N GLU A 72 -8.25 7.03 -2.23
CA GLU A 72 -9.46 6.45 -2.80
C GLU A 72 -9.13 5.21 -3.65
N GLU A 73 -8.18 5.31 -4.59
CA GLU A 73 -7.71 4.20 -5.44
C GLU A 73 -7.23 3.02 -4.59
N TRP A 74 -6.48 3.30 -3.51
CA TRP A 74 -6.03 2.28 -2.59
C TRP A 74 -7.20 1.60 -1.85
N ILE A 75 -8.18 2.37 -1.35
CA ILE A 75 -9.36 1.84 -0.67
C ILE A 75 -10.17 0.94 -1.62
N VAL A 76 -10.44 1.41 -2.83
CA VAL A 76 -11.17 0.64 -3.85
C VAL A 76 -10.46 -0.69 -4.11
N LYS A 77 -9.17 -0.64 -4.37
CA LYS A 77 -8.38 -1.85 -4.65
C LYS A 77 -8.33 -2.81 -3.46
N LYS A 78 -8.14 -2.30 -2.23
CA LYS A 78 -8.15 -3.16 -1.03
C LYS A 78 -9.52 -3.81 -0.82
N SER A 79 -10.61 -3.07 -1.06
CA SER A 79 -11.96 -3.61 -1.00
C SER A 79 -12.19 -4.73 -2.02
N GLU A 80 -11.77 -4.53 -3.27
CA GLU A 80 -11.84 -5.58 -4.32
C GLU A 80 -11.08 -6.86 -3.93
N ILE A 81 -9.88 -6.72 -3.34
CA ILE A 81 -9.09 -7.86 -2.86
C ILE A 81 -9.86 -8.61 -1.76
N ILE A 82 -10.42 -7.89 -0.79
CA ILE A 82 -11.17 -8.47 0.32
C ILE A 82 -12.42 -9.19 -0.21
N GLU A 83 -13.22 -8.53 -1.04
CA GLU A 83 -14.46 -9.10 -1.60
C GLU A 83 -14.18 -10.36 -2.43
N LYS A 84 -13.16 -10.31 -3.31
CA LYS A 84 -12.72 -11.46 -4.08
C LYS A 84 -12.27 -12.61 -3.18
N THR A 85 -11.52 -12.30 -2.13
CA THR A 85 -11.01 -13.30 -1.19
C THR A 85 -12.14 -13.98 -0.44
N MET A 86 -13.14 -13.22 0.04
CA MET A 86 -14.32 -13.76 0.72
C MET A 86 -15.17 -14.72 -0.15
N GLN A 87 -15.12 -14.53 -1.46
CA GLN A 87 -15.85 -15.37 -2.43
C GLN A 87 -15.01 -16.58 -2.93
N THR A 88 -13.73 -16.61 -2.57
CA THR A 88 -12.81 -17.66 -3.02
C THR A 88 -12.96 -18.91 -2.14
N ASP A 89 -13.08 -20.09 -2.78
CA ASP A 89 -12.95 -21.36 -2.05
C ASP A 89 -11.48 -21.54 -1.65
N THR A 90 -11.19 -21.40 -0.37
CA THR A 90 -9.83 -21.44 0.21
C THR A 90 -9.39 -22.86 0.61
N GLU A 91 -10.24 -23.85 0.49
CA GLU A 91 -9.90 -25.24 0.85
C GLU A 91 -9.25 -26.00 -0.33
N ALA A 92 -9.52 -25.58 -1.57
CA ALA A 92 -9.06 -26.26 -2.75
C ALA A 92 -7.65 -25.84 -3.18
N ILE A 93 -6.82 -26.82 -3.54
CA ILE A 93 -5.56 -26.59 -4.27
C ILE A 93 -5.88 -26.53 -5.76
N ARG A 94 -5.41 -25.50 -6.48
CA ARG A 94 -5.75 -25.26 -7.89
C ARG A 94 -4.54 -24.87 -8.70
N ILE A 95 -4.67 -25.09 -10.00
CA ILE A 95 -3.75 -24.52 -11.00
C ILE A 95 -4.47 -23.32 -11.63
N GLU A 96 -3.86 -22.16 -11.55
CA GLU A 96 -4.40 -20.90 -12.11
C GLU A 96 -3.36 -20.25 -13.03
N GLU A 97 -3.85 -19.59 -14.07
CA GLU A 97 -3.03 -18.73 -14.90
C GLU A 97 -2.97 -17.34 -14.28
N GLU A 98 -1.77 -16.86 -13.99
CA GLU A 98 -1.53 -15.53 -13.42
C GLU A 98 -0.88 -14.62 -14.46
N PRO A 99 -1.25 -13.33 -14.50
CA PRO A 99 -0.57 -12.33 -15.31
C PRO A 99 0.78 -11.92 -14.69
N ASP A 100 1.55 -11.14 -15.45
CA ASP A 100 2.70 -10.45 -14.88
C ASP A 100 2.30 -9.61 -13.66
N ARG A 101 3.05 -9.76 -12.58
CA ARG A 101 2.94 -8.93 -11.38
C ARG A 101 4.27 -8.25 -11.11
N TYR A 102 4.22 -7.05 -10.63
CA TYR A 102 5.40 -6.25 -10.34
C TYR A 102 5.66 -6.24 -8.84
N MET A 103 6.92 -6.28 -8.47
CA MET A 103 7.32 -6.32 -7.05
C MET A 103 8.40 -5.29 -6.78
N ILE A 104 8.19 -4.45 -5.78
CA ILE A 104 9.28 -3.72 -5.13
C ILE A 104 9.77 -4.62 -4.01
N GLN A 105 11.05 -4.92 -3.99
CA GLN A 105 11.56 -5.99 -3.13
C GLN A 105 12.79 -5.57 -2.33
N SER A 106 12.93 -6.17 -1.15
CA SER A 106 14.13 -6.23 -0.34
C SER A 106 14.59 -7.67 -0.21
N CYS A 107 15.88 -7.92 -0.31
CA CYS A 107 16.43 -9.28 -0.30
C CYS A 107 17.28 -9.51 0.95
N THR A 108 17.31 -10.76 1.41
CA THR A 108 18.15 -11.21 2.51
C THR A 108 18.61 -12.65 2.27
N THR A 109 19.74 -13.00 2.87
CA THR A 109 20.21 -14.39 3.00
C THR A 109 20.21 -14.83 4.46
N ASP A 110 19.83 -13.93 5.38
CA ASP A 110 19.79 -14.19 6.81
C ASP A 110 18.44 -14.78 7.21
N THR A 111 18.44 -15.69 8.16
CA THR A 111 17.24 -16.34 8.71
C THR A 111 16.81 -15.73 10.06
N ASN A 112 17.45 -14.64 10.49
CA ASN A 112 17.13 -13.96 11.73
C ASN A 112 15.95 -13.00 11.54
N GLU A 113 14.90 -13.19 12.32
CA GLU A 113 13.68 -12.34 12.27
C GLU A 113 13.96 -10.84 12.47
N ARG A 114 14.99 -10.49 13.26
CA ARG A 114 15.39 -9.10 13.44
C ARG A 114 15.91 -8.50 12.13
N VAL A 115 16.71 -9.26 11.37
CA VAL A 115 17.19 -8.83 10.05
C VAL A 115 16.02 -8.72 9.08
N TRP A 116 15.06 -9.64 9.15
CA TRP A 116 13.85 -9.54 8.34
C TRP A 116 13.06 -8.27 8.63
N ALA A 117 12.85 -7.94 9.92
CA ALA A 117 12.17 -6.71 10.31
C ALA A 117 12.90 -5.45 9.80
N GLU A 118 14.24 -5.41 9.86
CA GLU A 118 15.05 -4.34 9.29
C GLU A 118 14.86 -4.24 7.76
N LYS A 119 14.88 -5.36 7.05
CA LYS A 119 14.69 -5.41 5.59
C LYS A 119 13.27 -5.00 5.14
N ILE A 120 12.27 -5.37 5.89
CA ILE A 120 10.89 -4.94 5.68
C ILE A 120 10.77 -3.43 5.97
N GLY A 121 11.40 -2.93 7.03
CA GLY A 121 11.45 -1.50 7.35
C GLY A 121 12.10 -0.68 6.23
N GLU A 122 13.25 -1.11 5.69
CA GLU A 122 13.90 -0.50 4.53
C GLU A 122 12.97 -0.46 3.30
N LEU A 123 12.21 -1.53 3.06
CA LEU A 123 11.25 -1.63 1.96
C LEU A 123 10.11 -0.63 2.12
N PHE A 124 9.52 -0.53 3.32
CA PHE A 124 8.47 0.45 3.62
C PHE A 124 8.96 1.89 3.43
N GLU A 125 10.14 2.21 3.93
CA GLU A 125 10.72 3.54 3.75
C GLU A 125 10.99 3.87 2.27
N TYR A 126 11.49 2.89 1.51
CA TYR A 126 11.70 3.06 0.07
C TYR A 126 10.39 3.32 -0.66
N CYS A 127 9.35 2.53 -0.40
CA CYS A 127 8.03 2.70 -0.99
C CYS A 127 7.42 4.04 -0.61
N ALA A 128 7.48 4.44 0.66
CA ALA A 128 6.96 5.73 1.13
C ALA A 128 7.64 6.92 0.46
N ARG A 129 8.98 6.91 0.34
CA ARG A 129 9.75 7.96 -0.34
C ARG A 129 9.41 8.10 -1.82
N ASN A 130 9.04 7.01 -2.47
CA ASN A 130 8.66 6.99 -3.89
C ASN A 130 7.15 7.10 -4.14
N GLY A 131 6.36 7.29 -3.10
CA GLY A 131 4.90 7.43 -3.18
C GLY A 131 4.19 6.16 -3.67
N ILE A 132 4.79 4.99 -3.41
CA ILE A 132 4.25 3.67 -3.70
C ILE A 132 3.51 3.18 -2.46
N LYS A 133 2.29 2.70 -2.66
CA LYS A 133 1.50 2.05 -1.61
C LYS A 133 0.73 0.90 -2.24
N SER A 134 1.12 -0.32 -1.95
CA SER A 134 0.39 -1.51 -2.36
C SER A 134 -0.94 -1.65 -1.60
N ALA A 135 -1.96 -2.17 -2.25
CA ALA A 135 -3.17 -2.62 -1.58
C ALA A 135 -3.03 -4.04 -1.00
N TYR A 136 -1.98 -4.75 -1.39
CA TYR A 136 -1.60 -6.02 -0.79
C TYR A 136 -0.74 -5.77 0.44
N SER A 137 -0.75 -6.70 1.38
CA SER A 137 0.19 -6.73 2.50
C SER A 137 1.56 -7.18 2.02
N ILE A 138 2.60 -7.00 2.85
CA ILE A 138 3.94 -7.51 2.52
C ILE A 138 3.87 -8.99 2.18
N GLY A 139 4.42 -9.33 1.02
CA GLY A 139 4.56 -10.70 0.58
C GLY A 139 5.96 -11.24 0.84
N TYR A 140 6.07 -12.54 0.84
CA TYR A 140 7.30 -13.28 1.14
C TYR A 140 7.61 -14.24 0.02
N ARG A 141 8.90 -14.43 -0.28
CA ARG A 141 9.34 -15.41 -1.27
C ARG A 141 10.38 -16.34 -0.68
N GLN A 142 10.18 -17.63 -0.93
CA GLN A 142 11.12 -18.70 -0.58
C GLN A 142 11.54 -19.47 -1.83
N ASN A 143 12.63 -20.22 -1.71
CA ASN A 143 13.03 -21.18 -2.73
C ASN A 143 12.22 -22.46 -2.58
N THR A 144 11.61 -22.91 -3.65
CA THR A 144 10.86 -24.18 -3.68
C THR A 144 11.69 -25.36 -3.20
N LYS A 145 12.99 -25.38 -3.53
CA LYS A 145 13.91 -26.45 -3.11
C LYS A 145 14.04 -26.56 -1.58
N GLU A 146 14.08 -25.44 -0.87
CA GLU A 146 14.16 -25.44 0.60
C GLU A 146 12.85 -25.99 1.20
N ILE A 147 11.72 -25.57 0.64
CA ILE A 147 10.40 -26.09 1.05
C ILE A 147 10.30 -27.60 0.80
N GLN A 148 10.82 -28.11 -0.32
CA GLN A 148 10.88 -29.54 -0.62
C GLN A 148 11.79 -30.30 0.36
N ASN A 149 12.81 -29.65 0.91
CA ASN A 149 13.70 -30.20 1.95
C ASN A 149 13.08 -30.11 3.35
N GLY A 150 11.87 -29.58 3.51
CA GLY A 150 11.18 -29.42 4.79
C GLY A 150 11.56 -28.16 5.57
N ILE A 151 12.20 -27.19 4.92
CA ILE A 151 12.56 -25.89 5.49
C ILE A 151 11.50 -24.88 5.02
N PHE A 152 10.68 -24.37 5.95
CA PHE A 152 9.47 -23.59 5.62
C PHE A 152 9.56 -22.11 6.00
N ASP A 153 10.70 -21.67 6.52
CA ASP A 153 10.94 -20.34 7.07
C ASP A 153 12.22 -19.67 6.52
N GLN A 154 12.73 -20.16 5.40
CA GLN A 154 13.91 -19.58 4.77
C GLN A 154 13.53 -18.52 3.73
N TYR A 155 13.05 -17.38 4.22
CA TYR A 155 12.69 -16.26 3.38
C TYR A 155 13.93 -15.60 2.75
N SER A 156 13.86 -15.35 1.45
CA SER A 156 14.94 -14.70 0.69
C SER A 156 14.56 -13.33 0.16
N VAL A 157 13.27 -13.04 0.06
CA VAL A 157 12.74 -11.78 -0.47
C VAL A 157 11.46 -11.39 0.27
N PHE A 158 11.37 -10.10 0.61
CA PHE A 158 10.17 -9.42 1.06
C PHE A 158 9.72 -8.46 -0.02
N TYR A 159 8.43 -8.38 -0.33
CA TYR A 159 7.97 -7.57 -1.44
C TYR A 159 6.63 -6.88 -1.21
N GLU A 160 6.50 -5.69 -1.80
CA GLU A 160 5.25 -5.02 -2.08
C GLU A 160 4.78 -5.43 -3.48
N LEU A 161 3.62 -6.09 -3.56
CA LEU A 161 3.04 -6.56 -4.82
C LEU A 161 2.24 -5.46 -5.49
N LEU A 162 2.43 -5.30 -6.80
CA LEU A 162 1.75 -4.30 -7.62
C LEU A 162 1.13 -4.95 -8.85
N ASP A 163 -0.11 -4.57 -9.18
CA ASP A 163 -0.78 -5.02 -10.39
C ASP A 163 -0.25 -4.30 -11.63
N GLU A 164 0.19 -3.05 -11.48
CA GLU A 164 0.66 -2.22 -12.57
C GLU A 164 2.16 -1.96 -12.47
N LYS A 165 2.79 -1.82 -13.64
CA LYS A 165 4.21 -1.50 -13.76
C LYS A 165 4.53 -0.16 -13.12
N PRO A 166 5.36 -0.13 -12.05
CA PRO A 166 5.75 1.13 -11.43
C PRO A 166 6.68 1.93 -12.34
N GLN A 167 6.60 3.26 -12.23
CA GLN A 167 7.45 4.17 -12.99
C GLN A 167 8.56 4.74 -12.11
N LYS A 168 9.75 4.93 -12.72
CA LYS A 168 10.90 5.62 -12.10
C LYS A 168 11.47 4.93 -10.83
N VAL A 169 11.19 3.66 -10.62
CA VAL A 169 11.74 2.85 -9.53
C VAL A 169 12.18 1.49 -10.05
N ASN A 170 13.11 0.86 -9.35
CA ASN A 170 13.50 -0.50 -9.65
C ASN A 170 12.42 -1.47 -9.18
N TYR A 171 12.13 -2.46 -10.00
CA TYR A 171 11.16 -3.51 -9.72
C TYR A 171 11.63 -4.86 -10.26
N SER A 172 11.07 -5.92 -9.72
CA SER A 172 11.16 -7.27 -10.29
C SER A 172 9.79 -7.72 -10.79
N ILE A 173 9.77 -8.78 -11.57
CA ILE A 173 8.55 -9.34 -12.15
C ILE A 173 8.34 -10.75 -11.58
N ARG A 174 7.14 -11.02 -11.07
CA ARG A 174 6.60 -12.36 -10.99
C ARG A 174 5.94 -12.62 -12.34
N PRO A 175 6.52 -13.51 -13.17
CA PRO A 175 6.13 -13.60 -14.57
C PRO A 175 4.72 -14.18 -14.74
N ALA A 176 4.08 -13.85 -15.85
CA ALA A 176 2.85 -14.51 -16.24
C ALA A 176 3.11 -16.02 -16.47
N GLY A 177 2.15 -16.84 -16.08
CA GLY A 177 2.28 -18.29 -16.24
C GLY A 177 1.28 -19.08 -15.41
N MET A 178 1.48 -20.41 -15.42
CA MET A 178 0.67 -21.32 -14.60
C MET A 178 1.29 -21.44 -13.22
N TYR A 179 0.44 -21.36 -12.20
CA TYR A 179 0.83 -21.43 -10.80
C TYR A 179 -0.03 -22.44 -10.06
N LEU A 180 0.58 -23.18 -9.16
CA LEU A 180 -0.13 -24.01 -8.19
C LEU A 180 -0.43 -23.16 -6.98
N ILE A 181 -1.71 -23.02 -6.66
CA ILE A 181 -2.21 -22.11 -5.65
C ILE A 181 -2.95 -22.87 -4.57
N ALA A 182 -2.65 -22.53 -3.34
CA ALA A 182 -3.39 -22.97 -2.16
C ALA A 182 -3.51 -21.81 -1.17
N TYR A 183 -4.35 -22.01 -0.18
CA TYR A 183 -4.56 -21.02 0.89
C TYR A 183 -4.23 -21.64 2.23
N HIS A 184 -3.60 -20.85 3.09
CA HIS A 184 -3.33 -21.20 4.47
C HIS A 184 -4.13 -20.26 5.37
N LYS A 185 -4.98 -20.83 6.21
CA LYS A 185 -5.68 -20.10 7.25
C LYS A 185 -4.98 -20.34 8.58
N GLY A 186 -4.57 -19.26 9.24
CA GLY A 186 -3.90 -19.33 10.54
C GLY A 186 -2.58 -18.60 10.59
N LYS A 187 -1.83 -18.91 11.65
CA LYS A 187 -0.51 -18.32 11.95
C LYS A 187 0.54 -18.79 10.95
N TRP A 188 1.52 -17.92 10.69
CA TRP A 188 2.62 -18.25 9.79
C TRP A 188 3.44 -19.48 10.26
N GLN A 189 3.52 -19.74 11.58
CA GLN A 189 4.21 -20.90 12.14
C GLN A 189 3.59 -22.24 11.69
N THR A 190 2.33 -22.22 11.27
CA THR A 190 1.59 -23.42 10.81
C THR A 190 1.58 -23.60 9.29
N LEU A 191 2.21 -22.70 8.53
CA LEU A 191 2.34 -22.75 7.06
C LEU A 191 2.93 -24.10 6.58
N GLY A 192 3.84 -24.68 7.37
CA GLY A 192 4.49 -25.97 7.05
C GLY A 192 3.52 -27.08 6.74
N ASP A 193 2.37 -27.15 7.37
CA ASP A 193 1.37 -28.18 7.12
C ASP A 193 0.66 -27.97 5.77
N THR A 194 0.43 -26.73 5.37
CA THR A 194 -0.10 -26.41 4.06
C THR A 194 0.92 -26.67 2.96
N TYR A 195 2.19 -26.37 3.18
CA TYR A 195 3.26 -26.72 2.24
C TYR A 195 3.34 -28.21 1.97
N LYS A 196 3.27 -29.04 3.02
CA LYS A 196 3.25 -30.52 2.85
C LYS A 196 2.09 -30.96 1.96
N LYS A 197 0.88 -30.46 2.20
CA LYS A 197 -0.30 -30.76 1.37
C LYS A 197 -0.09 -30.36 -0.10
N ILE A 198 0.49 -29.17 -0.34
CA ILE A 198 0.76 -28.70 -1.71
C ILE A 198 1.80 -29.58 -2.41
N LEU A 199 2.88 -29.96 -1.70
CA LEU A 199 3.94 -30.82 -2.26
C LEU A 199 3.39 -32.22 -2.59
N GLU A 200 2.54 -32.78 -1.73
CA GLU A 200 1.88 -34.07 -1.95
C GLU A 200 0.95 -34.01 -3.16
N TYR A 201 0.08 -32.99 -3.22
CA TYR A 201 -0.78 -32.74 -4.38
C TYR A 201 0.02 -32.60 -5.67
N GLY A 202 1.11 -31.83 -5.65
CA GLY A 202 2.01 -31.66 -6.80
C GLY A 202 2.62 -32.99 -7.27
N LYS A 203 3.03 -33.83 -6.33
CA LYS A 203 3.59 -35.16 -6.61
C LYS A 203 2.55 -36.10 -7.22
N GLU A 204 1.36 -36.20 -6.65
CA GLU A 204 0.26 -37.02 -7.11
C GLU A 204 -0.19 -36.66 -8.54
N ASN A 205 -0.25 -35.35 -8.83
CA ASN A 205 -0.66 -34.81 -10.11
C ASN A 205 0.50 -34.59 -11.10
N LYS A 206 1.73 -35.06 -10.76
CA LYS A 206 2.94 -34.96 -11.59
C LYS A 206 3.27 -33.53 -12.03
N ILE A 207 3.00 -32.55 -11.15
CA ILE A 207 3.28 -31.16 -11.40
C ILE A 207 4.75 -30.87 -11.05
N GLN A 208 5.50 -30.31 -12.00
CA GLN A 208 6.87 -29.86 -11.76
C GLN A 208 6.84 -28.42 -11.26
N LEU A 209 7.20 -28.22 -10.00
CA LEU A 209 7.26 -26.89 -9.41
C LEU A 209 8.50 -26.13 -9.90
N GLY A 210 8.35 -24.83 -10.09
CA GLY A 210 9.41 -23.91 -10.46
C GLY A 210 10.33 -23.54 -9.28
N ALA A 211 11.16 -22.54 -9.48
CA ALA A 211 12.19 -22.18 -8.51
C ALA A 211 11.66 -21.46 -7.26
N HIS A 212 10.53 -20.78 -7.39
CA HIS A 212 10.04 -19.86 -6.36
C HIS A 212 8.64 -20.20 -5.86
N CYS A 213 8.47 -20.00 -4.57
CA CYS A 213 7.19 -19.97 -3.89
C CYS A 213 6.96 -18.56 -3.32
N TYR A 214 5.78 -18.01 -3.53
CA TYR A 214 5.34 -16.71 -3.04
C TYR A 214 4.24 -16.88 -2.01
N GLU A 215 4.25 -16.05 -0.99
CA GLU A 215 3.23 -15.94 0.04
C GLU A 215 2.62 -14.54 -0.05
N ASP A 216 1.41 -14.45 -0.60
CA ASP A 216 0.64 -13.21 -0.67
C ASP A 216 -0.33 -13.17 0.52
N ILE A 217 -0.15 -12.25 1.44
CA ILE A 217 -1.02 -12.11 2.61
C ILE A 217 -2.31 -11.39 2.20
N LEU A 218 -3.45 -12.06 2.33
CA LEU A 218 -4.76 -11.55 1.95
C LEU A 218 -5.53 -10.97 3.15
N PHE A 219 -5.57 -11.72 4.26
CA PHE A 219 -6.12 -11.26 5.52
C PHE A 219 -5.04 -11.22 6.59
N ASP A 220 -4.91 -10.10 7.25
CA ASP A 220 -3.92 -9.76 8.24
C ASP A 220 -4.55 -8.98 9.40
N SER A 221 -3.75 -8.34 10.24
CA SER A 221 -4.20 -7.51 11.37
C SER A 221 -5.07 -6.30 10.99
N LEU A 222 -5.10 -5.90 9.72
CA LEU A 222 -6.04 -4.88 9.24
C LEU A 222 -7.45 -5.44 9.06
N THR A 223 -7.56 -6.73 8.74
CA THR A 223 -8.83 -7.37 8.37
C THR A 223 -9.38 -8.28 9.45
N MET A 224 -8.52 -8.88 10.28
CA MET A 224 -8.89 -9.88 11.29
C MET A 224 -8.32 -9.53 12.66
N SER A 225 -9.09 -9.79 13.70
CA SER A 225 -8.65 -9.58 15.10
C SER A 225 -7.75 -10.71 15.60
N GLU A 226 -7.98 -11.93 15.13
CA GLU A 226 -7.31 -13.14 15.60
C GLU A 226 -6.38 -13.67 14.50
N GLU A 227 -5.14 -14.02 14.87
CA GLU A 227 -4.14 -14.54 13.92
C GLU A 227 -4.54 -15.88 13.31
N GLU A 228 -5.40 -16.64 13.99
CA GLU A 228 -5.99 -17.90 13.52
C GLU A 228 -6.91 -17.72 12.30
N GLU A 229 -7.38 -16.49 12.07
CA GLU A 229 -8.23 -16.11 10.94
C GLU A 229 -7.45 -15.47 9.78
N TYR A 230 -6.14 -15.25 9.94
CA TYR A 230 -5.29 -14.74 8.86
C TYR A 230 -5.32 -15.69 7.67
N LEU A 231 -5.19 -15.12 6.48
CA LEU A 231 -5.23 -15.89 5.25
C LEU A 231 -4.04 -15.53 4.35
N THR A 232 -3.23 -16.53 4.08
CA THR A 232 -2.08 -16.45 3.18
C THR A 232 -2.35 -17.26 1.92
N ARG A 233 -2.21 -16.64 0.76
CA ARG A 233 -2.24 -17.31 -0.54
C ARG A 233 -0.83 -17.78 -0.86
N ILE A 234 -0.65 -19.08 -1.00
CA ILE A 234 0.62 -19.71 -1.34
C ILE A 234 0.62 -19.98 -2.85
N VAL A 235 1.64 -19.52 -3.54
CA VAL A 235 1.71 -19.47 -5.01
C VAL A 235 3.04 -20.07 -5.47
N PHE A 236 3.02 -21.30 -5.96
CA PHE A 236 4.20 -21.95 -6.54
C PHE A 236 4.22 -21.77 -8.06
N GLU A 237 5.36 -21.38 -8.60
CA GLU A 237 5.59 -21.46 -10.03
C GLU A 237 5.46 -22.91 -10.51
N ILE A 238 4.85 -23.12 -11.66
CA ILE A 238 4.89 -24.40 -12.37
C ILE A 238 5.90 -24.27 -13.51
N GLN A 239 6.82 -25.23 -13.59
CA GLN A 239 7.72 -25.30 -14.73
C GLN A 239 6.91 -25.55 -15.99
N ASN A 240 6.93 -24.61 -16.92
CA ASN A 240 6.46 -24.90 -18.26
C ASN A 240 7.32 -26.04 -18.81
N SER A 241 6.73 -27.19 -19.04
CA SER A 241 7.35 -28.21 -19.90
C SER A 241 7.66 -27.50 -21.22
N LYS A 242 8.93 -27.14 -21.46
CA LYS A 242 9.35 -26.70 -22.78
C LYS A 242 8.89 -27.78 -23.74
N SER A 243 7.86 -27.46 -24.52
CA SER A 243 7.57 -28.20 -25.73
C SER A 243 8.87 -28.21 -26.52
N GLY A 244 9.55 -29.37 -26.50
CA GLY A 244 10.72 -29.61 -27.34
C GLY A 244 10.34 -29.35 -28.78
N LYS A 245 11.03 -28.38 -29.36
CA LYS A 245 11.22 -28.30 -30.80
C LYS A 245 12.67 -28.56 -31.09
#